data_539a09b146524d5c483449dc568f442d
#
_entry.id   539a09b146524d5c483449dc568f442d
#
_cell.length_a   1.000
_cell.length_b   1.000
_cell.length_c   1.000
_cell.angle_alpha   90.00
_cell.angle_beta   90.00
_cell.angle_gamma   90.00
#
_symmetry.space_group_name_H-M   'P 1'
#
loop_
_entity.id
_entity.type
_entity.pdbx_description
1 polymer ?
#
loop_
_entity_poly.entity_id
_entity_poly.type
_entity_poly.pdbx_seq_one_letter_code
_entity_poly.pdbx_strand_id
1 'polypeptide(L)'
;NINGNWNVMGAFMFNCSIDSAGVWNVNTDTNLGYNNYVSYLSLDKQSDSQKNTTRSTTWRERLSFSYRNDWLELSLDGTLNYNHATNKLQPNSNLDTWQFSYGPSMTLTAPWGTSLNSSLSISSRRGYSDSSMNTDEFVWNAQLSQGFLKGKPLTIMLQFYDILRQQST
;
A
#
# COMPACT_ATOMS: atom_id res chain seq x y z
N ASN A 1 31.63 16.74 -10.78
CA ASN A 1 31.43 15.94 -9.54
C ASN A 1 30.58 16.76 -8.56
N ILE A 2 29.28 16.44 -8.43
CA ILE A 2 28.37 17.13 -7.52
C ILE A 2 28.60 16.53 -6.14
N ASN A 3 29.33 17.24 -5.30
CA ASN A 3 29.62 16.82 -3.95
C ASN A 3 28.43 17.15 -3.03
N GLY A 4 27.94 16.16 -2.27
CA GLY A 4 26.86 16.34 -1.29
C GLY A 4 25.64 15.44 -1.51
N ASN A 5 25.64 14.57 -2.53
CA ASN A 5 24.60 13.57 -2.70
C ASN A 5 24.89 12.38 -1.79
N TRP A 6 23.92 12.02 -0.98
CA TRP A 6 23.98 10.83 -0.13
C TRP A 6 22.57 10.35 0.19
N ASN A 7 22.47 9.07 0.50
CA ASN A 7 21.23 8.46 0.94
C ASN A 7 21.48 7.47 2.08
N VAL A 8 20.50 7.32 2.92
CA VAL A 8 20.44 6.30 3.98
C VAL A 8 19.13 5.57 3.86
N MET A 9 19.18 4.26 3.94
CA MET A 9 17.99 3.41 3.94
C MET A 9 18.09 2.43 5.10
N GLY A 10 16.96 2.20 5.77
CA GLY A 10 16.78 1.20 6.81
C GLY A 10 15.55 0.35 6.50
N ALA A 11 15.66 -0.94 6.74
CA ALA A 11 14.54 -1.87 6.63
C ALA A 11 14.46 -2.72 7.89
N PHE A 12 13.24 -2.94 8.37
CA PHE A 12 12.92 -3.82 9.47
C PHE A 12 11.77 -4.73 9.05
N MET A 13 11.94 -6.03 9.23
CA MET A 13 10.91 -7.02 8.98
C MET A 13 10.73 -7.89 10.22
N PHE A 14 9.48 -8.09 10.57
CA PHE A 14 9.11 -8.97 11.67
C PHE A 14 7.97 -9.88 11.23
N ASN A 15 8.09 -11.16 11.56
CA ASN A 15 7.09 -12.18 11.30
C ASN A 15 6.98 -13.05 12.54
N CYS A 16 5.77 -13.21 13.07
CA CYS A 16 5.53 -14.02 14.26
C CYS A 16 4.19 -14.75 14.15
N SER A 17 4.20 -16.03 14.45
CA SER A 17 2.98 -16.75 14.79
C SER A 17 2.70 -16.53 16.28
N ILE A 18 1.48 -16.09 16.60
CA ILE A 18 1.08 -15.78 17.98
C ILE A 18 0.82 -17.07 18.77
N ASP A 19 0.40 -18.12 18.07
CA ASP A 19 0.10 -19.42 18.65
C ASP A 19 1.02 -20.52 18.13
N SER A 20 1.14 -21.60 18.89
CA SER A 20 2.00 -22.75 18.54
C SER A 20 1.48 -23.54 17.33
N ALA A 21 0.22 -23.40 16.97
CA ALA A 21 -0.40 -24.06 15.82
C ALA A 21 -0.25 -23.26 14.51
N GLY A 22 0.26 -22.01 14.58
CA GLY A 22 0.43 -21.14 13.42
C GLY A 22 -0.90 -20.64 12.82
N VAL A 23 -1.96 -20.66 13.62
CA VAL A 23 -3.29 -20.22 13.20
C VAL A 23 -3.37 -18.70 13.09
N TRP A 24 -2.68 -18.00 13.98
CA TRP A 24 -2.61 -16.54 14.03
C TRP A 24 -1.21 -16.06 13.69
N ASN A 25 -1.12 -15.16 12.73
CA ASN A 25 0.15 -14.61 12.29
C ASN A 25 0.11 -13.08 12.22
N VAL A 26 1.23 -12.47 12.57
CA VAL A 26 1.49 -11.03 12.42
C VAL A 26 2.74 -10.84 11.61
N ASN A 27 2.66 -9.99 10.61
CA ASN A 27 3.80 -9.58 9.80
C ASN A 27 3.89 -8.05 9.79
N THR A 28 5.10 -7.52 9.89
CA THR A 28 5.36 -6.10 9.66
C THR A 28 6.61 -5.94 8.79
N ASP A 29 6.57 -4.95 7.91
CA ASP A 29 7.66 -4.56 7.02
C ASP A 29 7.75 -3.03 7.03
N THR A 30 8.80 -2.53 7.66
CA THR A 30 9.10 -1.11 7.78
C THR A 30 10.28 -0.75 6.91
N ASN A 31 10.12 0.23 6.04
CA ASN A 31 11.18 0.76 5.20
C ASN A 31 11.27 2.28 5.40
N LEU A 32 12.46 2.74 5.75
CA LEU A 32 12.77 4.15 5.92
C LEU A 32 13.86 4.56 4.94
N GLY A 33 13.66 5.67 4.27
CA GLY A 33 14.65 6.25 3.36
C GLY A 33 14.84 7.72 3.62
N TYR A 34 16.08 8.16 3.59
CA TYR A 34 16.43 9.58 3.58
C TYR A 34 17.43 9.86 2.48
N ASN A 35 17.13 10.85 1.65
CA ASN A 35 17.98 11.28 0.55
C ASN A 35 18.30 12.77 0.67
N ASN A 36 19.55 13.10 0.44
CA ASN A 36 20.01 14.46 0.22
C ASN A 36 20.58 14.57 -1.19
N TYR A 37 19.92 15.33 -2.02
CA TYR A 37 20.29 15.53 -3.42
C TYR A 37 20.64 17.00 -3.68
N VAL A 38 21.79 17.21 -4.26
CA VAL A 38 22.27 18.53 -4.64
C VAL A 38 22.26 18.66 -6.15
N SER A 39 21.64 19.72 -6.64
CA SER A 39 21.61 20.10 -8.05
C SER A 39 21.93 21.59 -8.21
N TYR A 40 22.19 22.00 -9.44
CA TYR A 40 22.35 23.40 -9.79
C TYR A 40 21.20 23.79 -10.73
N LEU A 41 20.49 24.85 -10.36
CA LEU A 41 19.37 25.38 -11.14
C LEU A 41 19.71 26.80 -11.59
N SER A 42 19.46 27.09 -12.84
CA SER A 42 19.40 28.46 -13.37
C SER A 42 17.95 28.87 -13.39
N LEU A 43 17.58 29.86 -12.57
CA LEU A 43 16.22 30.37 -12.45
C LEU A 43 15.88 31.35 -13.58
N ASP A 44 16.90 31.87 -14.26
CA ASP A 44 16.75 32.75 -15.40
C ASP A 44 17.83 32.48 -16.43
N LYS A 45 17.56 32.72 -17.74
CA LYS A 45 18.52 32.47 -18.82
C LYS A 45 19.82 33.29 -18.71
N GLN A 46 19.83 34.29 -17.84
CA GLN A 46 20.98 35.22 -17.65
C GLN A 46 21.59 35.15 -16.23
N SER A 47 21.05 34.29 -15.33
CA SER A 47 21.57 34.18 -13.96
C SER A 47 22.53 32.99 -13.83
N ASP A 48 23.53 33.15 -12.95
CA ASP A 48 24.42 32.05 -12.58
C ASP A 48 23.65 30.93 -11.93
N SER A 49 24.10 29.71 -12.20
CA SER A 49 23.48 28.50 -11.61
C SER A 49 23.58 28.51 -10.07
N GLN A 50 22.45 28.46 -9.40
CA GLN A 50 22.37 28.40 -7.96
C GLN A 50 22.28 26.96 -7.45
N LYS A 51 22.96 26.70 -6.34
CA LYS A 51 22.93 25.39 -5.69
C LYS A 51 21.57 25.15 -5.06
N ASN A 52 20.81 24.19 -5.56
CA ASN A 52 19.61 23.68 -4.96
C ASN A 52 19.92 22.41 -4.14
N THR A 53 19.24 22.26 -3.02
CA THR A 53 19.32 21.07 -2.20
C THR A 53 17.90 20.55 -2.00
N THR A 54 17.67 19.33 -2.43
CA THR A 54 16.42 18.60 -2.18
C THR A 54 16.68 17.54 -1.13
N ARG A 55 15.90 17.57 -0.07
CA ARG A 55 15.90 16.54 0.98
C ARG A 55 14.58 15.82 0.94
N SER A 56 14.63 14.49 0.93
CA SER A 56 13.42 13.67 0.95
C SER A 56 13.52 12.58 2.00
N THR A 57 12.44 12.40 2.72
CA THR A 57 12.21 11.31 3.66
C THR A 57 11.07 10.47 3.14
N THR A 58 11.26 9.18 3.09
CA THR A 58 10.21 8.21 2.75
C THR A 58 10.05 7.21 3.89
N TRP A 59 8.82 6.96 4.26
CA TRP A 59 8.48 5.90 5.20
C TRP A 59 7.40 5.04 4.59
N ARG A 60 7.68 3.76 4.50
CA ARG A 60 6.71 2.74 4.12
C ARG A 60 6.56 1.75 5.25
N GLU A 61 5.34 1.56 5.67
CA GLU A 61 4.96 0.56 6.66
C GLU A 61 3.94 -0.39 6.03
N ARG A 62 4.12 -1.69 6.25
CA ARG A 62 3.14 -2.71 5.93
C ARG A 62 2.89 -3.53 7.17
N LEU A 63 1.62 -3.69 7.50
CA LEU A 63 1.15 -4.54 8.59
C LEU A 63 0.19 -5.57 8.00
N SER A 64 0.32 -6.81 8.44
CA SER A 64 -0.61 -7.88 8.11
C SER A 64 -0.88 -8.71 9.34
N PHE A 65 -2.14 -8.91 9.61
CA PHE A 65 -2.63 -9.79 10.65
C PHE A 65 -3.52 -10.84 10.00
N SER A 66 -3.25 -12.12 10.24
CA SER A 66 -4.02 -13.19 9.62
C SER A 66 -4.40 -14.29 10.61
N TYR A 67 -5.58 -14.84 10.35
CA TYR A 67 -6.12 -16.05 10.98
C TYR A 67 -6.38 -17.09 9.90
N ARG A 68 -5.95 -18.32 10.11
CA ARG A 68 -6.15 -19.39 9.16
C ARG A 68 -6.44 -20.72 9.86
N ASN A 69 -7.51 -21.37 9.40
CA ASN A 69 -7.80 -22.76 9.70
C ASN A 69 -8.17 -23.53 8.42
N ASP A 70 -8.62 -24.78 8.54
CA ASP A 70 -8.88 -25.68 7.39
C ASP A 70 -9.92 -25.16 6.40
N TRP A 71 -10.84 -24.30 6.83
CA TRP A 71 -11.97 -23.84 6.02
C TRP A 71 -12.12 -22.31 5.94
N LEU A 72 -11.44 -21.58 6.80
CA LEU A 72 -11.53 -20.12 6.88
C LEU A 72 -10.16 -19.48 6.97
N GLU A 73 -9.90 -18.50 6.11
CA GLU A 73 -8.77 -17.59 6.19
C GLU A 73 -9.31 -16.16 6.25
N LEU A 74 -8.87 -15.43 7.26
CA LEU A 74 -9.15 -14.00 7.44
C LEU A 74 -7.83 -13.26 7.44
N SER A 75 -7.75 -12.11 6.77
CA SER A 75 -6.63 -11.21 6.93
C SER A 75 -7.09 -9.76 7.08
N LEU A 76 -6.30 -8.99 7.77
CA LEU A 76 -6.39 -7.54 7.84
C LEU A 76 -5.02 -7.01 7.44
N ASP A 77 -4.97 -6.35 6.29
CA ASP A 77 -3.76 -5.80 5.73
C ASP A 77 -3.80 -4.28 5.76
N GLY A 78 -2.66 -3.66 6.04
CA GLY A 78 -2.51 -2.22 6.03
C GLY A 78 -1.18 -1.82 5.42
N THR A 79 -1.18 -0.77 4.61
CA THR A 79 0.03 -0.15 4.05
C THR A 79 -0.05 1.35 4.25
N LEU A 80 1.01 1.93 4.78
CA LEU A 80 1.22 3.36 4.91
C LEU A 80 2.44 3.75 4.07
N ASN A 81 2.31 4.78 3.24
CA ASN A 81 3.41 5.43 2.55
C ASN A 81 3.39 6.92 2.91
N TYR A 82 4.46 7.39 3.49
CA TYR A 82 4.70 8.79 3.77
C TYR A 82 5.86 9.30 2.94
N ASN A 83 5.69 10.45 2.30
CA ASN A 83 6.73 11.13 1.54
C ASN A 83 6.79 12.59 1.96
N HIS A 84 7.93 12.98 2.48
CA HIS A 84 8.25 14.36 2.78
C HIS A 84 9.44 14.80 1.94
N ALA A 85 9.30 15.88 1.18
CA ALA A 85 10.39 16.43 0.38
C ALA A 85 10.43 17.95 0.51
N THR A 86 11.63 18.49 0.69
CA THR A 86 11.88 19.93 0.76
C THR A 86 12.90 20.36 -0.28
N ASN A 87 12.58 21.42 -1.00
CA ASN A 87 13.43 22.03 -2.01
C ASN A 87 13.82 23.44 -1.56
N LYS A 88 15.12 23.72 -1.53
CA LYS A 88 15.60 24.99 -1.04
C LYS A 88 15.24 26.18 -1.95
N LEU A 89 15.33 25.99 -3.28
CA LEU A 89 15.07 27.04 -4.25
C LEU A 89 13.65 27.00 -4.83
N GLN A 90 12.92 25.91 -4.62
CA GLN A 90 11.57 25.72 -5.15
C GLN A 90 10.62 25.26 -4.03
N PRO A 91 10.25 26.12 -3.08
CA PRO A 91 9.39 25.74 -1.95
C PRO A 91 8.02 25.23 -2.39
N ASN A 92 7.51 25.67 -3.55
CA ASN A 92 6.24 25.21 -4.11
C ASN A 92 6.27 23.73 -4.57
N SER A 93 7.48 23.15 -4.68
CA SER A 93 7.69 21.73 -5.00
C SER A 93 7.89 20.87 -3.75
N ASN A 94 7.68 21.43 -2.57
CA ASN A 94 7.71 20.65 -1.34
C ASN A 94 6.54 19.68 -1.30
N LEU A 95 6.81 18.49 -0.75
CA LEU A 95 5.82 17.43 -0.60
C LEU A 95 5.69 17.08 0.87
N ASP A 96 4.47 16.81 1.30
CA ASP A 96 4.16 16.26 2.63
C ASP A 96 2.91 15.38 2.48
N THR A 97 3.10 14.21 1.88
CA THR A 97 2.01 13.38 1.42
C THR A 97 1.94 12.06 2.16
N TRP A 98 0.71 11.67 2.46
CA TRP A 98 0.35 10.40 3.08
C TRP A 98 -0.56 9.60 2.18
N GLN A 99 -0.26 8.33 2.04
CA GLN A 99 -1.12 7.37 1.39
C GLN A 99 -1.28 6.17 2.30
N PHE A 100 -2.51 5.83 2.66
CA PHE A 100 -2.82 4.60 3.39
C PHE A 100 -3.80 3.77 2.61
N SER A 101 -3.56 2.46 2.64
CA SER A 101 -4.50 1.48 2.13
C SER A 101 -4.63 0.38 3.17
N TYR A 102 -5.85 0.05 3.56
CA TYR A 102 -6.11 -1.02 4.52
C TYR A 102 -7.44 -1.68 4.21
N GLY A 103 -7.59 -2.91 4.65
CA GLY A 103 -8.86 -3.61 4.54
C GLY A 103 -8.79 -5.07 4.91
N PRO A 104 -9.93 -5.63 5.32
CA PRO A 104 -10.07 -7.05 5.56
C PRO A 104 -10.21 -7.84 4.26
N SER A 105 -9.70 -9.06 4.26
CA SER A 105 -10.04 -10.07 3.28
C SER A 105 -10.45 -11.38 3.96
N MET A 106 -11.28 -12.15 3.28
CA MET A 106 -11.80 -13.42 3.75
C MET A 106 -11.78 -14.44 2.62
N THR A 107 -11.27 -15.62 2.91
CA THR A 107 -11.44 -16.81 2.07
C THR A 107 -12.12 -17.89 2.90
N LEU A 108 -13.28 -18.36 2.44
CA LEU A 108 -14.00 -19.47 3.04
C LEU A 108 -14.05 -20.61 2.04
N THR A 109 -13.64 -21.80 2.47
CA THR A 109 -13.66 -23.01 1.64
C THR A 109 -14.46 -24.10 2.34
N ALA A 110 -15.68 -24.33 1.88
CA ALA A 110 -16.55 -25.32 2.45
C ALA A 110 -16.21 -26.74 1.96
N PRO A 111 -16.33 -27.78 2.79
CA PRO A 111 -15.97 -29.15 2.43
C PRO A 111 -16.80 -29.73 1.26
N TRP A 112 -17.99 -29.20 1.03
CA TRP A 112 -18.85 -29.60 -0.09
C TRP A 112 -18.47 -28.97 -1.43
N GLY A 113 -17.47 -28.08 -1.48
CA GLY A 113 -16.89 -27.50 -2.71
C GLY A 113 -17.35 -26.11 -3.07
N THR A 114 -17.93 -25.37 -2.11
CA THR A 114 -18.17 -23.94 -2.23
C THR A 114 -16.94 -23.18 -1.74
N SER A 115 -16.51 -22.15 -2.47
CA SER A 115 -15.48 -21.22 -2.03
C SER A 115 -15.98 -19.79 -2.18
N LEU A 116 -15.83 -18.99 -1.14
CA LEU A 116 -16.13 -17.57 -1.12
C LEU A 116 -14.87 -16.79 -0.81
N ASN A 117 -14.49 -15.90 -1.70
CA ASN A 117 -13.44 -14.89 -1.46
C ASN A 117 -14.10 -13.51 -1.42
N SER A 118 -13.76 -12.72 -0.42
CA SER A 118 -14.25 -11.34 -0.30
C SER A 118 -13.14 -10.45 0.22
N SER A 119 -12.96 -9.28 -0.39
CA SER A 119 -11.97 -8.30 0.03
C SER A 119 -12.53 -6.90 -0.03
N LEU A 120 -12.32 -6.14 1.02
CA LEU A 120 -12.59 -4.70 1.09
C LEU A 120 -11.24 -3.98 1.17
N SER A 121 -11.04 -3.01 0.30
CA SER A 121 -9.87 -2.14 0.31
C SER A 121 -10.32 -0.70 0.48
N ILE A 122 -9.73 -0.02 1.44
CA ILE A 122 -9.95 1.39 1.72
C ILE A 122 -8.62 2.09 1.46
N SER A 123 -8.60 3.02 0.51
CA SER A 123 -7.41 3.80 0.15
C SER A 123 -7.67 5.27 0.40
N SER A 124 -6.75 5.93 1.08
CA SER A 124 -6.83 7.35 1.39
C SER A 124 -5.55 8.06 1.00
N ARG A 125 -5.69 9.24 0.40
CA ARG A 125 -4.58 10.11 0.02
C ARG A 125 -4.76 11.47 0.68
N ARG A 126 -3.67 12.00 1.25
CA ARG A 126 -3.68 13.29 1.97
C ARG A 126 -2.38 14.05 1.73
N GLY A 127 -2.46 15.37 1.90
CA GLY A 127 -1.29 16.27 1.84
C GLY A 127 -0.89 16.68 0.43
N TYR A 128 -1.69 16.36 -0.59
CA TYR A 128 -1.44 16.84 -1.95
C TYR A 128 -1.90 18.29 -2.10
N SER A 129 -1.10 19.10 -2.80
CA SER A 129 -1.40 20.52 -3.08
C SER A 129 -2.66 20.67 -3.94
N ASP A 130 -2.90 19.74 -4.85
CA ASP A 130 -4.15 19.62 -5.57
C ASP A 130 -5.17 18.87 -4.71
N SER A 131 -6.21 19.56 -4.29
CA SER A 131 -7.26 19.00 -3.44
C SER A 131 -7.98 17.82 -4.07
N SER A 132 -8.05 17.74 -5.41
CA SER A 132 -8.65 16.63 -6.13
C SER A 132 -7.90 15.30 -5.94
N MET A 133 -6.63 15.37 -5.57
CA MET A 133 -5.80 14.20 -5.28
C MET A 133 -5.94 13.69 -3.84
N ASN A 134 -6.60 14.46 -2.95
CA ASN A 134 -6.87 14.06 -1.57
C ASN A 134 -8.18 13.26 -1.52
N THR A 135 -8.12 12.00 -1.89
CA THR A 135 -9.27 11.13 -2.09
C THR A 135 -9.41 10.05 -1.03
N ASP A 136 -10.63 9.56 -0.87
CA ASP A 136 -10.95 8.31 -0.19
C ASP A 136 -11.66 7.39 -1.19
N GLU A 137 -11.13 6.17 -1.33
CA GLU A 137 -11.67 5.16 -2.23
C GLU A 137 -11.99 3.89 -1.45
N PHE A 138 -13.18 3.34 -1.69
CA PHE A 138 -13.64 2.10 -1.07
C PHE A 138 -13.92 1.10 -2.19
N VAL A 139 -13.17 0.02 -2.24
CA VAL A 139 -13.35 -1.01 -3.26
C VAL A 139 -13.69 -2.35 -2.59
N TRP A 140 -14.88 -2.84 -2.84
CA TRP A 140 -15.33 -4.14 -2.36
C TRP A 140 -15.48 -5.12 -3.50
N ASN A 141 -14.73 -6.22 -3.44
CA ASN A 141 -14.77 -7.31 -4.40
C ASN A 141 -15.21 -8.59 -3.71
N ALA A 142 -15.97 -9.42 -4.43
CA ALA A 142 -16.36 -10.74 -3.97
C ALA A 142 -16.34 -11.75 -5.11
N GLN A 143 -15.99 -12.99 -4.79
CA GLN A 143 -16.00 -14.10 -5.72
C GLN A 143 -16.60 -15.32 -5.05
N LEU A 144 -17.61 -15.90 -5.65
CA LEU A 144 -18.23 -17.15 -5.22
C LEU A 144 -17.97 -18.22 -6.27
N SER A 145 -17.45 -19.36 -5.85
CA SER A 145 -17.29 -20.53 -6.73
C SER A 145 -17.93 -21.77 -6.13
N GLN A 146 -18.49 -22.61 -6.98
CA GLN A 146 -19.10 -23.87 -6.60
C GLN A 146 -18.67 -24.98 -7.54
N GLY A 147 -18.07 -26.01 -6.97
CA GLY A 147 -17.78 -27.25 -7.68
C GLY A 147 -18.96 -28.21 -7.69
N PHE A 148 -19.27 -28.74 -8.86
CA PHE A 148 -20.34 -29.69 -9.09
C PHE A 148 -19.81 -31.03 -9.60
N LEU A 149 -20.62 -32.06 -9.51
CA LEU A 149 -20.37 -33.45 -9.93
C LEU A 149 -19.31 -34.16 -9.05
N LYS A 150 -19.34 -35.50 -9.15
CA LYS A 150 -18.36 -36.37 -8.46
C LYS A 150 -16.96 -36.09 -9.00
N GLY A 151 -16.00 -35.75 -8.08
CA GLY A 151 -14.68 -35.31 -8.48
C GLY A 151 -14.59 -33.81 -8.87
N LYS A 152 -15.72 -33.09 -8.84
CA LYS A 152 -15.84 -31.63 -9.11
C LYS A 152 -15.25 -31.18 -10.48
N PRO A 153 -15.56 -31.93 -11.60
CA PRO A 153 -15.02 -31.54 -12.90
C PRO A 153 -15.68 -30.30 -13.51
N LEU A 154 -16.79 -29.82 -12.93
CA LEU A 154 -17.45 -28.58 -13.31
C LEU A 154 -17.39 -27.57 -12.14
N THR A 155 -16.87 -26.39 -12.40
CA THR A 155 -16.87 -25.28 -11.45
C THR A 155 -17.57 -24.09 -12.08
N ILE A 156 -18.54 -23.53 -11.38
CA ILE A 156 -19.19 -22.27 -11.73
C ILE A 156 -18.61 -21.21 -10.81
N MET A 157 -18.23 -20.06 -11.40
CA MET A 157 -17.63 -18.93 -10.69
C MET A 157 -18.41 -17.65 -11.00
N LEU A 158 -18.78 -16.93 -9.96
CA LEU A 158 -19.37 -15.59 -10.03
C LEU A 158 -18.39 -14.61 -9.42
N GLN A 159 -18.09 -13.52 -10.14
CA GLN A 159 -17.20 -12.47 -9.69
C GLN A 159 -17.93 -11.14 -9.66
N PHE A 160 -17.76 -10.42 -8.57
CA PHE A 160 -18.32 -9.11 -8.33
C PHE A 160 -17.17 -8.15 -8.06
N TYR A 161 -17.03 -7.11 -8.87
CA TYR A 161 -16.01 -6.09 -8.74
C TYR A 161 -16.65 -4.76 -8.36
N ASP A 162 -15.99 -4.01 -7.48
CA ASP A 162 -16.41 -2.68 -7.05
C ASP A 162 -17.90 -2.61 -6.73
N ILE A 163 -18.35 -3.48 -5.81
CA ILE A 163 -19.76 -3.60 -5.41
C ILE A 163 -20.32 -2.26 -4.91
N LEU A 164 -19.47 -1.42 -4.33
CA LEU A 164 -19.83 -0.10 -3.80
C LEU A 164 -19.86 0.99 -4.89
N ARG A 165 -19.30 0.72 -6.08
CA ARG A 165 -19.19 1.68 -7.20
C ARG A 165 -18.50 2.98 -6.80
N GLN A 166 -17.43 2.88 -6.04
CA GLN A 166 -16.69 4.06 -5.55
C GLN A 166 -15.27 4.16 -6.12
N GLN A 167 -14.91 3.27 -7.04
CA GLN A 167 -13.66 3.40 -7.77
C GLN A 167 -13.78 4.58 -8.73
N SER A 168 -12.94 5.59 -8.54
CA SER A 168 -12.83 6.73 -9.46
C SER A 168 -12.23 6.27 -10.78
N THR A 169 -12.93 6.48 -11.86
CA THR A 169 -12.45 6.28 -13.25
C THR A 169 -11.67 7.50 -13.72
#